data_6bf3af5a811f4a8b9de4e0cb98e84d2f
#
_entry.id   6bf3af5a811f4a8b9de4e0cb98e84d2f
#
_cell.length_a   1.000
_cell.length_b   1.000
_cell.length_c   1.000
_cell.angle_alpha   90.00
_cell.angle_beta   90.00
_cell.angle_gamma   90.00
#
_symmetry.space_group_name_H-M   'P 1'
#
loop_
_entity.id
_entity.type
_entity.pdbx_description
1 polymer ?
#
loop_
_entity_poly.entity_id
_entity_poly.type
_entity_poly.pdbx_seq_one_letter_code
_entity_poly.pdbx_strand_id
1 'polypeptide(L)'
;MVDVSIVLPAYNAELTIGEAIQSIINQTYSDWELIVINDGSSDNTENVVRAFSDKRIRYYANDSNRKLIYTLNRGLRLATGKYIARMDADDICYPDRLAKQVSFMNAHPSVIVCGTQIEYFGSKLSNYRKLRFPCKNKELKSKLAISTCFA
;
A
#
# COMPACT_ATOMS: atom_id res chain seq x y z
N MET A 1 20.66 -1.29 -2.74
CA MET A 1 19.52 -2.15 -3.16
C MET A 1 18.34 -1.69 -2.32
N VAL A 2 17.17 -1.44 -2.90
CA VAL A 2 16.00 -0.94 -2.17
C VAL A 2 15.46 -2.03 -1.25
N ASP A 3 15.09 -1.68 -0.01
CA ASP A 3 14.54 -2.68 0.93
C ASP A 3 13.05 -2.94 0.70
N VAL A 4 12.26 -1.91 0.42
CA VAL A 4 10.80 -2.03 0.27
C VAL A 4 10.32 -1.48 -1.06
N SER A 5 9.66 -2.32 -1.88
CA SER A 5 8.86 -1.84 -3.01
C SER A 5 7.40 -1.71 -2.59
N ILE A 6 6.87 -0.49 -2.62
CA ILE A 6 5.47 -0.20 -2.34
C ILE A 6 4.73 -0.23 -3.67
N VAL A 7 3.74 -1.12 -3.81
CA VAL A 7 2.89 -1.21 -5.00
C VAL A 7 1.56 -0.53 -4.72
N LEU A 8 1.26 0.52 -5.48
CA LEU A 8 0.05 1.34 -5.35
C LEU A 8 -0.71 1.34 -6.67
N PRO A 9 -1.73 0.47 -6.81
CA PRO A 9 -2.66 0.51 -7.94
C PRO A 9 -3.62 1.67 -7.77
N ALA A 10 -3.93 2.39 -8.86
CA ALA A 10 -4.85 3.53 -8.86
C ALA A 10 -5.81 3.46 -10.04
N TYR A 11 -7.07 3.72 -9.80
CA TYR A 11 -8.10 3.88 -10.83
C TYR A 11 -9.12 4.93 -10.39
N ASN A 12 -9.21 6.05 -11.12
CA ASN A 12 -10.06 7.19 -10.80
C ASN A 12 -9.95 7.63 -9.33
N ALA A 13 -8.72 7.95 -8.92
CA ALA A 13 -8.36 8.26 -7.53
C ALA A 13 -7.86 9.70 -7.36
N GLU A 14 -8.25 10.65 -8.24
CA GLU A 14 -7.75 12.03 -8.22
C GLU A 14 -7.92 12.74 -6.87
N LEU A 15 -8.97 12.38 -6.12
CA LEU A 15 -9.30 13.02 -4.84
C LEU A 15 -8.49 12.48 -3.65
N THR A 16 -7.92 11.29 -3.75
CA THR A 16 -7.32 10.58 -2.60
C THR A 16 -5.85 10.24 -2.78
N ILE A 17 -5.42 9.97 -4.01
CA ILE A 17 -4.07 9.48 -4.29
C ILE A 17 -2.97 10.45 -3.83
N GLY A 18 -3.23 11.74 -3.81
CA GLY A 18 -2.28 12.75 -3.32
C GLY A 18 -1.95 12.56 -1.85
N GLU A 19 -2.96 12.34 -1.00
CA GLU A 19 -2.78 12.08 0.43
C GLU A 19 -2.11 10.72 0.67
N ALA A 20 -2.47 9.70 -0.10
CA ALA A 20 -1.85 8.39 -0.05
C ALA A 20 -0.34 8.48 -0.33
N ILE A 21 0.08 9.11 -1.42
CA ILE A 21 1.49 9.31 -1.78
C ILE A 21 2.22 10.14 -0.72
N GLN A 22 1.62 11.23 -0.24
CA GLN A 22 2.23 12.06 0.78
C GLN A 22 2.48 11.28 2.08
N SER A 23 1.58 10.37 2.46
CA SER A 23 1.75 9.52 3.64
C SER A 23 2.92 8.54 3.51
N ILE A 24 3.23 8.11 2.27
CA ILE A 24 4.40 7.28 1.98
C ILE A 24 5.69 8.12 2.02
N ILE A 25 5.68 9.32 1.46
CA ILE A 25 6.83 10.25 1.52
C ILE A 25 7.21 10.56 2.97
N ASN A 26 6.21 10.69 3.84
CA ASN A 26 6.37 10.99 5.27
C ASN A 26 6.79 9.78 6.12
N GLN A 27 7.07 8.61 5.53
CA GLN A 27 7.55 7.46 6.29
C GLN A 27 8.91 7.73 6.95
N THR A 28 9.06 7.33 8.20
CA THR A 28 10.34 7.41 8.93
C THR A 28 11.41 6.46 8.41
N TYR A 29 10.99 5.39 7.75
CA TYR A 29 11.87 4.47 7.02
C TYR A 29 12.08 4.99 5.60
N SER A 30 13.31 5.24 5.18
CA SER A 30 13.63 5.95 3.93
C SER A 30 14.00 5.05 2.74
N ASP A 31 14.37 3.78 2.99
CA ASP A 31 14.85 2.86 1.93
C ASP A 31 13.69 2.12 1.25
N TRP A 32 12.93 2.88 0.46
CA TRP A 32 11.79 2.37 -0.31
C TRP A 32 11.74 2.97 -1.71
N GLU A 33 11.08 2.26 -2.62
CA GLU A 33 10.55 2.78 -3.88
C GLU A 33 9.02 2.70 -3.87
N LEU A 34 8.36 3.63 -4.54
CA LEU A 34 6.92 3.62 -4.77
C LEU A 34 6.62 3.38 -6.24
N ILE A 35 5.91 2.31 -6.54
CA ILE A 35 5.48 1.93 -7.88
C ILE A 35 3.99 2.23 -7.98
N VAL A 36 3.65 3.38 -8.57
CA VAL A 36 2.28 3.78 -8.85
C VAL A 36 1.88 3.25 -10.21
N ILE A 37 0.78 2.49 -10.27
CA ILE A 37 0.24 1.97 -11.52
C ILE A 37 -1.17 2.48 -11.73
N ASN A 38 -1.31 3.44 -12.64
CA ASN A 38 -2.60 3.95 -13.09
C ASN A 38 -3.26 2.91 -14.02
N ASP A 39 -4.40 2.39 -13.61
CA ASP A 39 -5.14 1.35 -14.33
C ASP A 39 -6.11 1.94 -15.37
N GLY A 40 -5.63 2.86 -16.19
CA GLY A 40 -6.42 3.51 -17.25
C GLY A 40 -7.48 4.45 -16.70
N SER A 41 -7.12 5.31 -15.73
CA SER A 41 -8.03 6.33 -15.20
C SER A 41 -8.44 7.34 -16.27
N SER A 42 -9.67 7.82 -16.16
CA SER A 42 -10.25 8.87 -17.02
C SER A 42 -10.33 10.25 -16.34
N ASP A 43 -10.01 10.31 -15.04
CA ASP A 43 -9.96 11.52 -14.23
C ASP A 43 -8.54 12.14 -14.20
N ASN A 44 -8.30 13.06 -13.28
CA ASN A 44 -7.02 13.75 -13.16
C ASN A 44 -5.95 12.98 -12.36
N THR A 45 -6.14 11.68 -12.08
CA THR A 45 -5.22 10.84 -11.29
C THR A 45 -3.76 10.96 -11.76
N GLU A 46 -3.50 10.88 -13.08
CA GLU A 46 -2.15 10.97 -13.63
C GLU A 46 -1.45 12.27 -13.28
N ASN A 47 -2.13 13.41 -13.46
CA ASN A 47 -1.55 14.71 -13.18
C ASN A 47 -1.25 14.90 -11.70
N VAL A 48 -2.10 14.38 -10.81
CA VAL A 48 -1.87 14.40 -9.36
C VAL A 48 -0.59 13.63 -9.02
N VAL A 49 -0.37 12.44 -9.58
CA VAL A 49 0.84 11.65 -9.34
C VAL A 49 2.08 12.34 -9.90
N ARG A 50 1.99 12.89 -11.12
CA ARG A 50 3.13 13.56 -11.79
C ARG A 50 3.54 14.88 -11.14
N ALA A 51 2.70 15.46 -10.28
CA ALA A 51 3.05 16.65 -9.50
C ALA A 51 4.10 16.35 -8.39
N PHE A 52 4.29 15.09 -8.01
CA PHE A 52 5.32 14.70 -7.05
C PHE A 52 6.68 14.56 -7.74
N SER A 53 7.72 15.20 -7.19
CA SER A 53 9.09 15.19 -7.73
C SER A 53 10.06 14.26 -6.99
N ASP A 54 9.58 13.40 -6.08
CA ASP A 54 10.42 12.45 -5.34
C ASP A 54 10.93 11.35 -6.29
N LYS A 55 12.27 11.20 -6.35
CA LYS A 55 12.95 10.25 -7.26
C LYS A 55 12.65 8.77 -6.94
N ARG A 56 12.12 8.48 -5.76
CA ARG A 56 11.72 7.14 -5.35
C ARG A 56 10.36 6.72 -5.94
N ILE A 57 9.62 7.66 -6.56
CA ILE A 57 8.32 7.41 -7.18
C ILE A 57 8.51 7.04 -8.65
N ARG A 58 7.98 5.88 -9.02
CA ARG A 58 7.98 5.36 -10.39
C ARG A 58 6.53 5.23 -10.85
N TYR A 59 6.16 5.97 -11.89
CA TYR A 59 4.80 5.97 -12.44
C TYR A 59 4.71 5.10 -13.69
N TYR A 60 3.65 4.31 -13.77
CA TYR A 60 3.29 3.50 -14.92
C TYR A 60 1.78 3.61 -15.19
N ALA A 61 1.37 3.49 -16.46
CA ALA A 61 -0.03 3.44 -16.85
C ALA A 61 -0.35 2.14 -17.61
N ASN A 62 -1.54 1.60 -17.41
CA ASN A 62 -2.14 0.61 -18.29
C ASN A 62 -2.90 1.34 -19.40
N ASP A 63 -2.98 0.73 -20.59
CA ASP A 63 -3.67 1.31 -21.76
C ASP A 63 -5.19 1.40 -21.53
N SER A 64 -5.72 0.61 -20.61
CA SER A 64 -7.13 0.58 -20.21
C SER A 64 -7.26 -0.06 -18.83
N ASN A 65 -8.46 0.01 -18.23
CA ASN A 65 -8.72 -0.64 -16.95
C ASN A 65 -8.62 -2.17 -17.06
N ARG A 66 -7.54 -2.74 -16.51
CA ARG A 66 -7.21 -4.18 -16.50
C ARG A 66 -7.59 -4.85 -15.19
N LYS A 67 -8.17 -4.10 -14.26
CA LYS A 67 -8.58 -4.53 -12.93
C LYS A 67 -7.42 -4.79 -11.96
N LEU A 68 -7.75 -4.80 -10.68
CA LEU A 68 -6.82 -4.81 -9.57
C LEU A 68 -5.77 -5.92 -9.64
N ILE A 69 -6.20 -7.17 -9.94
CA ILE A 69 -5.29 -8.33 -9.95
C ILE A 69 -4.19 -8.18 -11.01
N TYR A 70 -4.56 -7.73 -12.22
CA TYR A 70 -3.58 -7.50 -13.28
C TYR A 70 -2.59 -6.41 -12.89
N THR A 71 -3.11 -5.30 -12.36
CA THR A 71 -2.33 -4.12 -11.99
C THR A 71 -1.37 -4.42 -10.84
N LEU A 72 -1.80 -5.16 -9.82
CA LEU A 72 -0.92 -5.65 -8.76
C LEU A 72 0.18 -6.57 -9.28
N ASN A 73 -0.17 -7.54 -10.15
CA ASN A 73 0.82 -8.43 -10.74
C ASN A 73 1.84 -7.68 -11.62
N ARG A 74 1.43 -6.60 -12.29
CA ARG A 74 2.35 -5.71 -13.01
C ARG A 74 3.32 -5.04 -12.03
N GLY A 75 2.81 -4.52 -10.90
CA GLY A 75 3.63 -3.92 -9.84
C GLY A 75 4.65 -4.90 -9.25
N LEU A 76 4.23 -6.14 -8.98
CA LEU A 76 5.13 -7.18 -8.49
C LEU A 76 6.30 -7.46 -9.46
N ARG A 77 6.05 -7.43 -10.77
CA ARG A 77 7.13 -7.62 -11.78
C ARG A 77 8.09 -6.43 -11.86
N LEU A 78 7.66 -5.24 -11.48
CA LEU A 78 8.46 -4.01 -11.51
C LEU A 78 9.23 -3.77 -10.20
N ALA A 79 8.83 -4.45 -9.13
CA ALA A 79 9.41 -4.33 -7.81
C ALA A 79 10.85 -4.87 -7.77
N THR A 80 11.73 -4.13 -7.09
CA THR A 80 13.15 -4.48 -6.92
C THR A 80 13.54 -4.68 -5.47
N GLY A 81 12.67 -4.34 -4.54
CA GLY A 81 12.90 -4.42 -3.10
C GLY A 81 12.86 -5.84 -2.55
N LYS A 82 13.54 -6.04 -1.44
CA LYS A 82 13.51 -7.28 -0.65
C LYS A 82 12.09 -7.61 -0.15
N TYR A 83 11.34 -6.59 0.21
CA TYR A 83 9.97 -6.69 0.69
C TYR A 83 9.01 -5.99 -0.26
N ILE A 84 7.80 -6.54 -0.37
CA ILE A 84 6.69 -5.93 -1.10
C ILE A 84 5.67 -5.41 -0.09
N ALA A 85 5.35 -4.13 -0.16
CA ALA A 85 4.24 -3.53 0.58
C ALA A 85 3.11 -3.16 -0.40
N ARG A 86 1.88 -3.55 -0.08
CA ARG A 86 0.70 -3.07 -0.81
C ARG A 86 0.16 -1.82 -0.13
N MET A 87 -0.30 -0.86 -0.93
CA MET A 87 -1.01 0.32 -0.49
C MET A 87 -2.12 0.64 -1.49
N ASP A 88 -3.33 0.91 -1.02
CA ASP A 88 -4.43 1.34 -1.89
C ASP A 88 -4.42 2.88 -2.03
N ALA A 89 -4.97 3.40 -3.14
CA ALA A 89 -4.86 4.82 -3.49
C ALA A 89 -5.77 5.74 -2.64
N ASP A 90 -6.61 5.18 -1.80
CA ASP A 90 -7.50 5.85 -0.87
C ASP A 90 -7.15 5.61 0.61
N ASP A 91 -6.01 4.92 0.87
CA ASP A 91 -5.50 4.68 2.22
C ASP A 91 -4.43 5.70 2.63
N ILE A 92 -4.27 5.88 3.94
CA ILE A 92 -3.22 6.70 4.56
C ILE A 92 -2.42 5.82 5.53
N CYS A 93 -1.10 5.81 5.41
CA CYS A 93 -0.26 5.05 6.33
C CYS A 93 0.34 5.93 7.43
N TYR A 94 0.36 5.42 8.67
CA TYR A 94 1.05 6.07 9.76
C TYR A 94 2.55 6.18 9.48
N PRO A 95 3.24 7.24 9.95
CA PRO A 95 4.64 7.52 9.60
C PRO A 95 5.63 6.41 9.95
N ASP A 96 5.33 5.57 10.92
CA ASP A 96 6.21 4.49 11.40
C ASP A 96 5.83 3.09 10.86
N ARG A 97 4.87 3.01 9.93
CA ARG A 97 4.38 1.73 9.38
C ARG A 97 5.52 0.90 8.80
N LEU A 98 6.28 1.44 7.84
CA LEU A 98 7.35 0.69 7.17
C LEU A 98 8.46 0.31 8.15
N ALA A 99 8.89 1.24 9.02
CA ALA A 99 9.92 0.96 10.01
C ALA A 99 9.55 -0.23 10.91
N LYS A 100 8.30 -0.26 11.40
CA LYS A 100 7.80 -1.35 12.24
C LYS A 100 7.70 -2.67 11.48
N GLN A 101 7.19 -2.66 10.25
CA GLN A 101 7.03 -3.87 9.44
C GLN A 101 8.39 -4.46 9.03
N VAL A 102 9.34 -3.63 8.58
CA VAL A 102 10.69 -4.08 8.22
C VAL A 102 11.43 -4.64 9.43
N SER A 103 11.39 -3.94 10.56
CA SER A 103 11.99 -4.42 11.81
C SER A 103 11.42 -5.78 12.23
N PHE A 104 10.09 -5.93 12.17
CA PHE A 104 9.43 -7.18 12.49
C PHE A 104 9.83 -8.32 11.54
N MET A 105 9.81 -8.08 10.22
CA MET A 105 10.15 -9.09 9.21
C MET A 105 11.63 -9.52 9.33
N ASN A 106 12.53 -8.59 9.61
CA ASN A 106 13.95 -8.89 9.82
C ASN A 106 14.17 -9.74 11.09
N ALA A 107 13.42 -9.46 12.16
CA ALA A 107 13.51 -10.24 13.41
C ALA A 107 12.86 -11.64 13.32
N HIS A 108 12.00 -11.88 12.31
CA HIS A 108 11.22 -13.11 12.17
C HIS A 108 11.34 -13.69 10.76
N PRO A 109 12.50 -14.25 10.35
CA PRO A 109 12.73 -14.69 8.96
C PRO A 109 11.78 -15.79 8.45
N SER A 110 11.13 -16.51 9.34
CA SER A 110 10.12 -17.52 8.99
C SER A 110 8.74 -16.95 8.67
N VAL A 111 8.52 -15.66 8.94
CA VAL A 111 7.27 -14.97 8.62
C VAL A 111 7.35 -14.48 7.17
N ILE A 112 6.39 -14.88 6.34
CA ILE A 112 6.33 -14.52 4.92
C ILE A 112 5.35 -13.38 4.62
N VAL A 113 4.39 -13.11 5.52
CA VAL A 113 3.42 -12.02 5.40
C VAL A 113 3.18 -11.39 6.76
N CYS A 114 3.20 -10.07 6.84
CA CYS A 114 2.73 -9.33 8.01
C CYS A 114 1.75 -8.24 7.59
N GLY A 115 0.66 -8.10 8.34
CA GLY A 115 -0.30 -7.01 8.20
C GLY A 115 -0.19 -6.01 9.33
N THR A 116 -0.94 -4.92 9.23
CA THR A 116 -1.10 -3.92 10.29
C THR A 116 -2.52 -3.93 10.85
N GLN A 117 -2.71 -3.29 11.99
CA GLN A 117 -4.04 -2.88 12.42
C GLN A 117 -4.49 -1.70 11.55
N ILE A 118 -5.80 -1.54 11.38
CA ILE A 118 -6.36 -0.46 10.57
C ILE A 118 -7.35 0.40 11.39
N GLU A 119 -7.48 1.64 10.96
CA GLU A 119 -8.44 2.57 11.49
C GLU A 119 -9.26 3.13 10.32
N TYR A 120 -10.58 3.04 10.39
CA TYR A 120 -11.45 3.65 9.40
C TYR A 120 -11.59 5.15 9.67
N PHE A 121 -11.50 5.95 8.62
CA PHE A 121 -11.73 7.39 8.66
C PHE A 121 -12.63 7.82 7.50
N GLY A 122 -13.19 9.03 7.58
CA GLY A 122 -13.98 9.64 6.51
C GLY A 122 -15.23 10.36 7.03
N SER A 123 -15.82 11.20 6.20
CA SER A 123 -16.93 12.10 6.54
C SER A 123 -18.25 11.40 6.93
N LYS A 124 -18.43 10.14 6.57
CA LYS A 124 -19.62 9.34 6.88
C LYS A 124 -19.51 8.55 8.19
N LEU A 125 -18.34 8.56 8.81
CA LEU A 125 -18.08 7.85 10.07
C LEU A 125 -18.09 8.89 11.20
N SER A 126 -19.13 8.89 12.01
CA SER A 126 -19.24 9.76 13.19
C SER A 126 -18.20 9.47 14.29
N ASN A 127 -17.50 8.33 14.19
CA ASN A 127 -16.45 7.92 15.10
C ASN A 127 -15.36 7.13 14.34
N TYR A 128 -14.08 7.41 14.62
CA TYR A 128 -12.96 6.58 14.17
C TYR A 128 -13.14 5.16 14.69
N ARG A 129 -13.24 4.19 13.80
CA ARG A 129 -13.38 2.80 14.17
C ARG A 129 -12.08 2.05 13.96
N LYS A 130 -11.45 1.66 15.08
CA LYS A 130 -10.28 0.77 15.04
C LYS A 130 -10.71 -0.68 14.87
N LEU A 131 -10.26 -1.32 13.79
CA LEU A 131 -10.39 -2.77 13.64
C LEU A 131 -9.12 -3.44 14.18
N ARG A 132 -9.33 -4.39 15.08
CA ARG A 132 -8.24 -5.23 15.58
C ARG A 132 -8.27 -6.58 14.90
N PHE A 133 -7.20 -6.90 14.20
CA PHE A 133 -6.97 -8.21 13.61
C PHE A 133 -6.21 -9.11 14.60
N PRO A 134 -6.43 -10.44 14.56
CA PRO A 134 -5.64 -11.38 15.34
C PRO A 134 -4.15 -11.27 15.04
N CYS A 135 -3.31 -11.42 16.08
CA CYS A 135 -1.86 -11.34 15.94
C CYS A 135 -1.17 -12.71 15.97
N LYS A 136 -1.90 -13.76 16.36
CA LYS A 136 -1.34 -15.13 16.42
C LYS A 136 -1.68 -15.91 15.15
N ASN A 137 -0.70 -16.63 14.62
CA ASN A 137 -0.85 -17.39 13.36
C ASN A 137 -2.04 -18.36 13.36
N LYS A 138 -2.29 -19.06 14.49
CA LYS A 138 -3.44 -19.97 14.63
C LYS A 138 -4.77 -19.23 14.49
N GLU A 139 -4.90 -18.07 15.12
CA GLU A 139 -6.11 -17.26 15.07
C GLU A 139 -6.31 -16.63 13.68
N LEU A 140 -5.20 -16.19 13.04
CA LEU A 140 -5.22 -15.68 11.66
C LEU A 140 -5.71 -16.74 10.67
N LYS A 141 -5.18 -17.97 10.75
CA LYS A 141 -5.62 -19.08 9.88
C LYS A 141 -7.11 -19.40 10.06
N SER A 142 -7.60 -19.40 11.29
CA SER A 142 -9.02 -19.64 11.57
C SER A 142 -9.90 -18.51 11.01
N LYS A 143 -9.46 -17.25 11.11
CA LYS A 143 -10.20 -16.11 10.59
C LYS A 143 -10.18 -16.04 9.07
N LEU A 144 -9.06 -16.37 8.43
CA LEU A 144 -8.93 -16.41 6.97
C LEU A 144 -9.89 -17.41 6.31
N ALA A 145 -10.30 -18.45 7.03
CA ALA A 145 -11.32 -19.38 6.54
C ALA A 145 -12.73 -18.75 6.43
N ILE A 146 -12.97 -17.62 7.10
CA ILE A 146 -14.28 -16.94 7.18
C ILE A 146 -14.25 -15.58 6.50
N SER A 147 -13.17 -14.83 6.63
CA SER A 147 -13.02 -13.47 6.09
C SER A 147 -11.55 -13.09 5.90
N THR A 148 -11.29 -12.07 5.07
CA THR A 148 -9.94 -11.50 4.99
C THR A 148 -9.54 -10.86 6.32
N CYS A 149 -8.27 -11.01 6.71
CA CYS A 149 -7.70 -10.41 7.91
C CYS A 149 -6.37 -9.70 7.65
N PHE A 150 -6.09 -9.40 6.39
CA PHE A 150 -4.99 -8.52 5.97
C PHE A 150 -5.59 -7.32 5.23
N ALA A 151 -5.12 -6.14 5.59
CA ALA A 151 -5.41 -4.89 4.90
C ALA A 151 -4.23 -4.48 4.05
#